data_ab2afb5a638553e6cc8ddf607f2d895b
#
_entry.id   ab2afb5a638553e6cc8ddf607f2d895b
#
_cell.length_a   1.000
_cell.length_b   1.000
_cell.length_c   1.000
_cell.angle_alpha   90.00
_cell.angle_beta   90.00
_cell.angle_gamma   90.00
#
_symmetry.space_group_name_H-M   'P 1'
#
loop_
_entity.id
_entity.type
_entity.pdbx_description
1 polymer ?
#
loop_
_entity_poly.entity_id
_entity_poly.type
_entity_poly.pdbx_seq_one_letter_code
_entity_poly.pdbx_strand_id
1 'polypeptide(L)'
;MSAATPVDLAAAPPPPVRRAKRRYSIFGEALILLRLVLEILVIATFIVTFIVQPFRIPSASMQPTLFAGDFGLADKQSFEPEGLLSHLLPPAQIARGDLMVFHYPVDPRVYLVKRVVGIPGDRVRLRAGRVWINEQPIAEPYAFYKPAQANPFRDDFPWLPPVDPALAPPWWGQLRHAMHDGEVTVPAGQYFVLGDNRNDSEDSRYWGFVPRAEIVGRPLLVYFSLRRPVASYRPFPLVHRLGEDLRILR
;
A
#
# COMPACT_ATOMS: atom_id res chain seq x y z
N MET A 1 -69.75 -64.12 41.17
CA MET A 1 -69.21 -62.80 41.23
C MET A 1 -68.02 -62.80 40.30
N SER A 2 -68.23 -62.31 39.08
CA SER A 2 -67.18 -62.25 38.02
C SER A 2 -66.68 -60.80 37.91
N ALA A 3 -65.42 -60.62 38.21
CA ALA A 3 -64.77 -59.28 38.11
C ALA A 3 -64.38 -59.01 36.65
N ALA A 4 -64.90 -57.93 36.08
CA ALA A 4 -64.54 -57.47 34.76
C ALA A 4 -63.19 -56.67 34.83
N THR A 5 -62.25 -57.10 34.05
CA THR A 5 -60.93 -56.41 33.84
C THR A 5 -61.16 -55.17 33.05
N PRO A 6 -60.57 -54.01 33.41
CA PRO A 6 -60.66 -52.80 32.63
C PRO A 6 -59.81 -52.92 31.35
N VAL A 7 -60.41 -52.61 30.20
CA VAL A 7 -59.74 -52.50 28.91
C VAL A 7 -58.94 -51.17 28.87
N ASP A 8 -57.64 -51.31 28.78
CA ASP A 8 -56.72 -50.16 28.59
C ASP A 8 -56.85 -49.60 27.15
N LEU A 9 -57.49 -48.45 27.04
CA LEU A 9 -57.56 -47.68 25.75
C LEU A 9 -56.23 -47.03 25.50
N ALA A 10 -55.28 -47.74 24.89
CA ALA A 10 -54.03 -47.13 24.39
C ALA A 10 -54.35 -46.01 23.36
N ALA A 11 -54.01 -44.80 23.72
CA ALA A 11 -54.19 -43.63 22.88
C ALA A 11 -53.45 -43.80 21.54
N ALA A 12 -54.16 -43.60 20.44
CA ALA A 12 -53.61 -43.68 19.10
C ALA A 12 -52.39 -42.70 18.94
N PRO A 13 -51.30 -43.11 18.27
CA PRO A 13 -50.11 -42.23 18.06
C PRO A 13 -50.51 -40.99 17.28
N PRO A 14 -49.94 -39.84 17.60
CA PRO A 14 -50.23 -38.58 16.90
C PRO A 14 -49.84 -38.69 15.39
N PRO A 15 -50.64 -38.06 14.51
CA PRO A 15 -50.40 -38.15 13.09
C PRO A 15 -49.03 -37.59 12.75
N PRO A 16 -48.33 -38.17 11.75
CA PRO A 16 -47.00 -37.71 11.36
C PRO A 16 -47.05 -36.25 10.89
N VAL A 17 -46.24 -35.38 11.50
CA VAL A 17 -46.07 -33.99 11.10
C VAL A 17 -45.48 -33.97 9.68
N ARG A 18 -46.32 -33.75 8.69
CA ARG A 18 -45.87 -33.52 7.30
C ARG A 18 -45.08 -32.19 7.26
N ARG A 19 -43.76 -32.29 7.32
CA ARG A 19 -42.91 -31.16 6.98
C ARG A 19 -43.18 -30.78 5.52
N ALA A 20 -43.85 -29.66 5.32
CA ALA A 20 -44.05 -29.10 4.00
C ALA A 20 -42.67 -28.86 3.37
N LYS A 21 -42.32 -29.63 2.35
CA LYS A 21 -41.13 -29.35 1.52
C LYS A 21 -41.39 -27.99 0.84
N ARG A 22 -40.71 -26.94 1.30
CA ARG A 22 -40.72 -25.61 0.71
C ARG A 22 -40.17 -25.77 -0.72
N ARG A 23 -41.05 -25.87 -1.71
CA ARG A 23 -40.68 -25.83 -3.15
C ARG A 23 -40.26 -24.40 -3.44
N TYR A 24 -38.94 -24.13 -3.31
CA TYR A 24 -38.41 -22.91 -3.87
C TYR A 24 -38.55 -23.00 -5.39
N SER A 25 -39.27 -22.06 -5.98
CA SER A 25 -39.29 -21.92 -7.43
C SER A 25 -37.85 -21.59 -7.88
N ILE A 26 -37.35 -22.24 -8.95
CA ILE A 26 -36.05 -21.96 -9.55
C ILE A 26 -35.87 -20.45 -9.79
N PHE A 27 -36.99 -19.80 -10.11
CA PHE A 27 -37.04 -18.32 -10.29
C PHE A 27 -36.77 -17.56 -8.98
N GLY A 28 -37.26 -18.04 -7.85
CA GLY A 28 -37.02 -17.44 -6.54
C GLY A 28 -35.55 -17.59 -6.10
N GLU A 29 -34.94 -18.76 -6.35
CA GLU A 29 -33.53 -18.98 -6.07
C GLU A 29 -32.61 -18.13 -6.95
N ALA A 30 -32.96 -17.99 -8.23
CA ALA A 30 -32.23 -17.11 -9.16
C ALA A 30 -32.28 -15.64 -8.72
N LEU A 31 -33.43 -15.17 -8.24
CA LEU A 31 -33.59 -13.79 -7.73
C LEU A 31 -32.76 -13.57 -6.45
N ILE A 32 -32.72 -14.54 -5.55
CA ILE A 32 -31.91 -14.46 -4.34
C ILE A 32 -30.42 -14.40 -4.69
N LEU A 33 -29.98 -15.26 -5.63
CA LEU A 33 -28.60 -15.26 -6.10
C LEU A 33 -28.22 -13.92 -6.78
N LEU A 34 -29.09 -13.41 -7.65
CA LEU A 34 -28.90 -12.11 -8.30
C LEU A 34 -28.77 -10.98 -7.28
N ARG A 35 -29.64 -10.96 -6.26
CA ARG A 35 -29.59 -9.97 -5.19
C ARG A 35 -28.25 -10.05 -4.44
N LEU A 36 -27.81 -11.26 -4.04
CA LEU A 36 -26.51 -11.47 -3.37
C LEU A 36 -25.33 -10.96 -4.22
N VAL A 37 -25.34 -11.26 -5.52
CA VAL A 37 -24.30 -10.79 -6.44
C VAL A 37 -24.29 -9.24 -6.50
N LEU A 38 -25.46 -8.63 -6.58
CA LEU A 38 -25.57 -7.16 -6.57
C LEU A 38 -25.09 -6.54 -5.25
N GLU A 39 -25.44 -7.12 -4.12
CA GLU A 39 -25.00 -6.65 -2.81
C GLU A 39 -23.48 -6.75 -2.69
N ILE A 40 -22.86 -7.87 -3.09
CA ILE A 40 -21.42 -8.05 -3.11
C ILE A 40 -20.75 -7.02 -4.03
N LEU A 41 -21.31 -6.79 -5.21
CA LEU A 41 -20.76 -5.84 -6.18
C LEU A 41 -20.80 -4.40 -5.66
N VAL A 42 -21.90 -4.01 -5.00
CA VAL A 42 -22.03 -2.68 -4.39
C VAL A 42 -21.00 -2.51 -3.27
N ILE A 43 -20.87 -3.50 -2.38
CA ILE A 43 -19.89 -3.46 -1.28
C ILE A 43 -18.46 -3.42 -1.83
N ALA A 44 -18.12 -4.27 -2.79
CA ALA A 44 -16.80 -4.31 -3.40
C ALA A 44 -16.45 -2.98 -4.10
N THR A 45 -17.41 -2.42 -4.84
CA THR A 45 -17.24 -1.11 -5.49
C THR A 45 -17.00 -0.01 -4.46
N PHE A 46 -17.78 0.00 -3.36
CA PHE A 46 -17.60 0.95 -2.27
C PHE A 46 -16.19 0.84 -1.66
N ILE A 47 -15.76 -0.38 -1.34
CA ILE A 47 -14.43 -0.62 -0.75
C ILE A 47 -13.31 -0.11 -1.67
N VAL A 48 -13.34 -0.50 -2.96
CA VAL A 48 -12.30 -0.10 -3.91
C VAL A 48 -12.34 1.40 -4.21
N THR A 49 -13.53 2.01 -4.23
CA THR A 49 -13.64 3.45 -4.50
C THR A 49 -13.15 4.31 -3.34
N PHE A 50 -13.51 3.96 -2.11
CA PHE A 50 -13.31 4.83 -0.95
C PHE A 50 -12.25 4.37 0.04
N ILE A 51 -11.97 3.08 0.14
CA ILE A 51 -11.12 2.55 1.21
C ILE A 51 -9.74 2.12 0.69
N VAL A 52 -9.69 1.33 -0.39
CA VAL A 52 -8.42 0.78 -0.88
C VAL A 52 -8.14 1.12 -2.34
N GLN A 53 -6.85 1.24 -2.68
CA GLN A 53 -6.37 1.41 -4.04
C GLN A 53 -5.53 0.19 -4.44
N PRO A 54 -5.96 -0.62 -5.42
CA PRO A 54 -5.08 -1.62 -6.01
C PRO A 54 -3.92 -0.95 -6.75
N PHE A 55 -2.72 -1.48 -6.58
CA PHE A 55 -1.54 -1.02 -7.31
C PHE A 55 -0.65 -2.20 -7.71
N ARG A 56 0.22 -1.98 -8.69
CA ARG A 56 1.21 -2.94 -9.16
C ARG A 56 2.60 -2.34 -9.04
N ILE A 57 3.58 -3.16 -8.64
CA ILE A 57 4.99 -2.78 -8.62
C ILE A 57 5.62 -3.11 -9.98
N PRO A 58 5.97 -2.11 -10.79
CA PRO A 58 6.53 -2.35 -12.13
C PRO A 58 8.05 -2.53 -12.12
N SER A 59 8.76 -2.03 -11.10
CA SER A 59 10.22 -1.90 -11.08
C SER A 59 10.87 -2.50 -9.85
N ALA A 60 12.20 -2.63 -9.89
CA ALA A 60 13.01 -3.15 -8.79
C ALA A 60 13.38 -2.10 -7.73
N SER A 61 12.88 -0.88 -7.85
CA SER A 61 13.32 0.27 -7.04
C SER A 61 13.06 0.14 -5.54
N MET A 62 12.14 -0.74 -5.14
CA MET A 62 11.78 -0.99 -3.74
C MET A 62 12.31 -2.34 -3.21
N GLN A 63 13.14 -3.04 -3.96
CA GLN A 63 13.78 -4.27 -3.47
C GLN A 63 14.76 -3.96 -2.33
N PRO A 64 14.83 -4.82 -1.31
CA PRO A 64 14.16 -6.11 -1.15
C PRO A 64 12.75 -6.04 -0.53
N THR A 65 12.25 -4.86 -0.18
CA THR A 65 10.95 -4.69 0.51
C THR A 65 9.76 -5.09 -0.38
N LEU A 66 9.70 -4.56 -1.59
CA LEU A 66 8.69 -4.89 -2.61
C LEU A 66 9.39 -5.26 -3.90
N PHE A 67 8.80 -6.17 -4.68
CA PHE A 67 9.45 -6.66 -5.90
C PHE A 67 8.62 -6.36 -7.15
N ALA A 68 9.30 -6.19 -8.27
CA ALA A 68 8.64 -6.10 -9.56
C ALA A 68 7.71 -7.31 -9.80
N GLY A 69 6.46 -7.06 -10.20
CA GLY A 69 5.44 -8.08 -10.37
C GLY A 69 4.57 -8.33 -9.13
N ASP A 70 4.83 -7.66 -8.01
CA ASP A 70 3.93 -7.67 -6.86
C ASP A 70 2.69 -6.81 -7.13
N PHE A 71 1.52 -7.29 -6.66
CA PHE A 71 0.24 -6.59 -6.67
C PHE A 71 -0.20 -6.37 -5.24
N GLY A 72 -0.46 -5.13 -4.89
CA GLY A 72 -0.80 -4.73 -3.53
C GLY A 72 -2.07 -3.90 -3.42
N LEU A 73 -2.50 -3.72 -2.19
CA LEU A 73 -3.55 -2.79 -1.81
C LEU A 73 -2.95 -1.67 -0.97
N ALA A 74 -3.30 -0.44 -1.29
CA ALA A 74 -3.01 0.73 -0.46
C ALA A 74 -4.26 1.20 0.25
N ASP A 75 -4.12 1.60 1.51
CA ASP A 75 -5.15 2.27 2.30
C ASP A 75 -5.18 3.75 1.95
N LYS A 76 -6.31 4.20 1.39
CA LYS A 76 -6.54 5.59 1.00
C LYS A 76 -6.84 6.47 2.22
N GLN A 77 -7.38 5.87 3.29
CA GLN A 77 -7.85 6.62 4.47
C GLN A 77 -6.70 7.00 5.41
N SER A 78 -5.60 6.23 5.42
CA SER A 78 -4.49 6.45 6.36
C SER A 78 -3.88 7.84 6.26
N PHE A 79 -3.81 8.42 5.06
CA PHE A 79 -3.16 9.70 4.84
C PHE A 79 -4.13 10.82 4.39
N GLU A 80 -5.42 10.54 4.27
CA GLU A 80 -6.42 11.50 3.80
C GLU A 80 -6.96 12.32 4.99
N PRO A 81 -6.72 13.66 5.06
CA PRO A 81 -7.22 14.47 6.17
C PRO A 81 -8.74 14.65 6.16
N GLU A 82 -9.39 14.51 5.00
CA GLU A 82 -10.84 14.66 4.80
C GLU A 82 -11.50 13.37 4.33
N GLY A 83 -10.89 12.20 4.61
CA GLY A 83 -11.42 10.90 4.21
C GLY A 83 -12.77 10.59 4.85
N LEU A 84 -13.53 9.66 4.25
CA LEU A 84 -14.86 9.25 4.71
C LEU A 84 -14.89 8.85 6.19
N LEU A 85 -13.79 8.30 6.70
CA LEU A 85 -13.66 7.84 8.09
C LEU A 85 -12.85 8.80 8.97
N SER A 86 -12.46 9.97 8.48
CA SER A 86 -11.62 10.94 9.22
C SER A 86 -12.25 11.40 10.54
N HIS A 87 -13.59 11.39 10.65
CA HIS A 87 -14.30 11.70 11.90
C HIS A 87 -14.22 10.57 12.94
N LEU A 88 -13.98 9.34 12.50
CA LEU A 88 -13.87 8.15 13.36
C LEU A 88 -12.41 7.76 13.61
N LEU A 89 -11.56 7.94 12.61
CA LEU A 89 -10.14 7.62 12.64
C LEU A 89 -9.36 8.85 12.18
N PRO A 90 -8.68 9.56 13.09
CA PRO A 90 -7.87 10.70 12.69
C PRO A 90 -6.79 10.23 11.69
N PRO A 91 -6.50 11.01 10.63
CA PRO A 91 -5.51 10.62 9.64
C PRO A 91 -4.15 10.45 10.32
N ALA A 92 -3.46 9.38 9.97
CA ALA A 92 -2.11 9.14 10.44
C ALA A 92 -1.17 10.23 9.90
N GLN A 93 -0.29 10.73 10.77
CA GLN A 93 0.77 11.60 10.32
C GLN A 93 1.78 10.79 9.52
N ILE A 94 2.16 11.31 8.35
CA ILE A 94 3.21 10.69 7.55
C ILE A 94 4.54 10.87 8.27
N ALA A 95 5.20 9.77 8.58
CA ALA A 95 6.46 9.73 9.29
C ALA A 95 7.61 9.26 8.39
N ARG A 96 8.84 9.54 8.81
CA ARG A 96 10.03 8.96 8.18
C ARG A 96 10.01 7.43 8.33
N GLY A 97 10.32 6.74 7.25
CA GLY A 97 10.27 5.28 7.17
C GLY A 97 8.96 4.74 6.60
N ASP A 98 7.89 5.52 6.54
CA ASP A 98 6.63 5.08 5.95
C ASP A 98 6.76 4.79 4.45
N LEU A 99 6.12 3.72 4.01
CA LEU A 99 5.91 3.47 2.59
C LEU A 99 4.71 4.30 2.11
N MET A 100 4.80 4.83 0.91
CA MET A 100 3.81 5.72 0.34
C MET A 100 3.55 5.37 -1.12
N VAL A 101 2.26 5.23 -1.48
CA VAL A 101 1.79 5.20 -2.88
C VAL A 101 1.38 6.61 -3.25
N PHE A 102 1.86 7.10 -4.38
CA PHE A 102 1.57 8.45 -4.84
C PHE A 102 1.60 8.54 -6.36
N HIS A 103 0.99 9.59 -6.90
CA HIS A 103 1.09 9.94 -8.31
C HIS A 103 2.48 10.52 -8.60
N TYR A 104 3.12 10.01 -9.65
CA TYR A 104 4.45 10.49 -10.05
C TYR A 104 4.39 11.97 -10.43
N PRO A 105 5.16 12.87 -9.77
CA PRO A 105 5.02 14.31 -10.00
C PRO A 105 5.32 14.78 -11.41
N VAL A 106 6.09 13.99 -12.19
CA VAL A 106 6.42 14.30 -13.59
C VAL A 106 5.34 13.76 -14.56
N ASP A 107 4.72 12.62 -14.24
CA ASP A 107 3.58 12.08 -15.00
C ASP A 107 2.53 11.51 -14.02
N PRO A 108 1.53 12.30 -13.63
CA PRO A 108 0.52 11.89 -12.63
C PRO A 108 -0.35 10.69 -13.03
N ARG A 109 -0.24 10.20 -14.26
CA ARG A 109 -0.93 8.96 -14.69
C ARG A 109 -0.25 7.70 -14.16
N VAL A 110 0.98 7.83 -13.65
CA VAL A 110 1.80 6.73 -13.15
C VAL A 110 1.79 6.74 -11.62
N TYR A 111 1.50 5.58 -11.03
CA TYR A 111 1.65 5.38 -9.58
C TYR A 111 3.05 4.88 -9.26
N LEU A 112 3.66 5.50 -8.26
CA LEU A 112 4.93 5.04 -7.70
C LEU A 112 4.76 4.65 -6.23
N VAL A 113 5.62 3.75 -5.78
CA VAL A 113 5.80 3.43 -4.37
C VAL A 113 7.22 3.75 -3.98
N LYS A 114 7.39 4.56 -2.95
CA LYS A 114 8.70 4.91 -2.37
C LYS A 114 8.58 5.00 -0.85
N ARG A 115 9.72 5.13 -0.20
CA ARG A 115 9.79 5.32 1.26
C ARG A 115 10.03 6.78 1.60
N VAL A 116 9.29 7.29 2.55
CA VAL A 116 9.47 8.64 3.10
C VAL A 116 10.79 8.68 3.88
N VAL A 117 11.69 9.56 3.47
CA VAL A 117 12.97 9.77 4.12
C VAL A 117 13.00 11.15 4.79
N GLY A 118 12.48 12.17 4.12
CA GLY A 118 12.35 13.52 4.67
C GLY A 118 10.90 13.98 4.74
N ILE A 119 10.51 14.54 5.87
CA ILE A 119 9.21 15.20 6.10
C ILE A 119 9.36 16.72 6.05
N PRO A 120 8.26 17.50 5.96
CA PRO A 120 8.34 18.97 5.89
C PRO A 120 9.25 19.57 6.97
N GLY A 121 10.17 20.42 6.54
CA GLY A 121 11.15 21.09 7.41
C GLY A 121 12.47 20.32 7.62
N ASP A 122 12.57 19.07 7.18
CA ASP A 122 13.82 18.32 7.28
C ASP A 122 14.88 18.84 6.30
N ARG A 123 16.13 18.86 6.75
CA ARG A 123 17.30 19.05 5.90
C ARG A 123 17.88 17.69 5.55
N VAL A 124 17.89 17.37 4.26
CA VAL A 124 18.26 16.06 3.72
C VAL A 124 19.56 16.17 2.93
N ARG A 125 20.48 15.25 3.20
CA ARG A 125 21.65 15.04 2.34
C ARG A 125 22.03 13.55 2.31
N LEU A 126 22.71 13.14 1.27
CA LEU A 126 23.34 11.83 1.20
C LEU A 126 24.86 12.01 1.11
N ARG A 127 25.61 11.10 1.73
CA ARG A 127 27.07 11.00 1.61
C ARG A 127 27.45 9.52 1.52
N ALA A 128 28.12 9.16 0.45
CA ALA A 128 28.47 7.77 0.13
C ALA A 128 27.26 6.82 0.24
N GLY A 129 26.09 7.25 -0.24
CA GLY A 129 24.84 6.51 -0.20
C GLY A 129 24.12 6.47 1.15
N ARG A 130 24.68 7.04 2.20
CA ARG A 130 24.05 7.15 3.53
C ARG A 130 23.22 8.42 3.63
N VAL A 131 22.03 8.32 4.19
CA VAL A 131 21.13 9.44 4.41
C VAL A 131 21.43 10.12 5.74
N TRP A 132 21.45 11.45 5.69
CA TRP A 132 21.57 12.33 6.85
C TRP A 132 20.34 13.25 6.89
N ILE A 133 19.74 13.36 8.06
CA ILE A 133 18.61 14.23 8.32
C ILE A 133 18.98 15.17 9.46
N ASN A 134 18.88 16.48 9.21
CA ASN A 134 19.22 17.51 10.21
C ASN A 134 20.62 17.26 10.82
N GLU A 135 21.60 17.00 9.94
CA GLU A 135 23.00 16.72 10.29
C GLU A 135 23.25 15.37 11.01
N GLN A 136 22.23 14.54 11.22
CA GLN A 136 22.36 13.25 11.87
C GLN A 136 22.21 12.11 10.86
N PRO A 137 23.10 11.11 10.86
CA PRO A 137 22.91 9.92 10.02
C PRO A 137 21.74 9.09 10.56
N ILE A 138 20.85 8.65 9.68
CA ILE A 138 19.74 7.79 10.07
C ILE A 138 20.04 6.32 9.81
N ALA A 139 19.46 5.44 10.66
CA ALA A 139 19.52 4.00 10.47
C ALA A 139 18.42 3.58 9.48
N GLU A 140 18.82 2.89 8.40
CA GLU A 140 17.92 2.46 7.33
C GLU A 140 18.09 0.96 7.05
N PRO A 141 17.59 0.07 7.94
CA PRO A 141 17.77 -1.37 7.81
C PRO A 141 17.12 -1.98 6.57
N TYR A 142 16.20 -1.26 5.95
CA TYR A 142 15.50 -1.62 4.73
C TYR A 142 16.26 -1.24 3.45
N ALA A 143 17.21 -0.33 3.56
CA ALA A 143 17.92 0.20 2.40
C ALA A 143 18.95 -0.80 1.87
N PHE A 144 18.92 -1.03 0.56
CA PHE A 144 19.89 -1.85 -0.14
C PHE A 144 20.81 -0.96 -0.98
N TYR A 145 22.11 -0.98 -0.67
CA TYR A 145 23.12 -0.19 -1.34
C TYR A 145 24.34 -1.05 -1.68
N LYS A 146 24.81 -0.95 -2.92
CA LYS A 146 26.03 -1.62 -3.42
C LYS A 146 27.14 -0.60 -3.65
N PRO A 147 28.16 -0.50 -2.80
CA PRO A 147 29.26 0.46 -2.98
C PRO A 147 30.01 0.29 -4.31
N ALA A 148 30.13 -0.95 -4.82
CA ALA A 148 30.75 -1.21 -6.12
C ALA A 148 30.03 -0.57 -7.33
N GLN A 149 28.79 -0.08 -7.13
CA GLN A 149 27.99 0.61 -8.13
C GLN A 149 27.75 2.08 -7.72
N ALA A 150 28.69 2.67 -6.98
CA ALA A 150 28.58 4.05 -6.53
C ALA A 150 28.51 5.03 -7.72
N ASN A 151 27.70 6.07 -7.54
CA ASN A 151 27.56 7.17 -8.48
C ASN A 151 27.46 8.48 -7.68
N PRO A 152 28.42 9.40 -7.78
CA PRO A 152 28.45 10.63 -6.98
C PRO A 152 27.19 11.47 -7.09
N PHE A 153 26.57 11.55 -8.29
CA PHE A 153 25.32 12.29 -8.50
C PHE A 153 24.18 11.77 -7.62
N ARG A 154 24.07 10.46 -7.50
CA ARG A 154 23.01 9.80 -6.73
C ARG A 154 23.37 9.68 -5.25
N ASP A 155 24.65 9.39 -4.96
CA ASP A 155 25.07 8.89 -3.66
C ASP A 155 25.64 10.00 -2.76
N ASP A 156 26.05 11.15 -3.35
CA ASP A 156 26.50 12.35 -2.64
C ASP A 156 25.54 13.53 -2.93
N PHE A 157 24.25 13.29 -2.73
CA PHE A 157 23.19 14.26 -2.96
C PHE A 157 23.13 15.32 -1.84
N PRO A 158 22.83 16.61 -2.10
CA PRO A 158 22.54 17.15 -3.41
C PRO A 158 23.82 17.45 -4.19
N TRP A 159 23.93 16.88 -5.37
CA TRP A 159 24.93 17.24 -6.34
C TRP A 159 24.21 17.59 -7.64
N LEU A 160 24.16 18.86 -7.96
CA LEU A 160 23.51 19.33 -9.17
C LEU A 160 24.59 19.68 -10.20
N PRO A 161 24.60 18.99 -11.35
CA PRO A 161 25.47 19.42 -12.45
C PRO A 161 25.09 20.83 -12.88
N PRO A 162 26.03 21.61 -13.41
CA PRO A 162 25.73 22.86 -14.03
C PRO A 162 24.87 22.62 -15.28
N VAL A 163 23.57 22.86 -15.15
CA VAL A 163 22.59 22.75 -16.25
C VAL A 163 22.13 24.16 -16.58
N ASP A 164 22.00 24.45 -17.87
CA ASP A 164 21.37 25.69 -18.31
C ASP A 164 19.94 25.77 -17.74
N PRO A 165 19.60 26.81 -16.97
CA PRO A 165 18.26 26.95 -16.38
C PRO A 165 17.14 26.92 -17.41
N ALA A 166 17.39 27.29 -18.65
CA ALA A 166 16.40 27.28 -19.74
C ALA A 166 16.07 25.86 -20.23
N LEU A 167 16.97 24.91 -19.98
CA LEU A 167 16.79 23.50 -20.38
C LEU A 167 16.39 22.60 -19.21
N ALA A 168 16.38 23.15 -17.99
CA ALA A 168 16.07 22.37 -16.79
C ALA A 168 14.56 22.11 -16.68
N PRO A 169 14.13 20.88 -16.32
CA PRO A 169 12.74 20.60 -16.02
C PRO A 169 12.22 21.48 -14.86
N PRO A 170 10.91 21.80 -14.80
CA PRO A 170 10.34 22.66 -13.75
C PRO A 170 10.66 22.26 -12.31
N TRP A 171 10.69 20.95 -12.02
CA TRP A 171 11.01 20.40 -10.70
C TRP A 171 12.47 20.64 -10.27
N TRP A 172 13.37 20.82 -11.24
CA TRP A 172 14.78 21.15 -11.00
C TRP A 172 14.94 22.53 -10.35
N GLY A 173 14.11 23.49 -10.76
CA GLY A 173 14.05 24.81 -10.14
C GLY A 173 13.66 24.73 -8.66
N GLN A 174 12.64 23.94 -8.32
CA GLN A 174 12.21 23.77 -6.94
C GLN A 174 13.31 23.13 -6.07
N LEU A 175 13.99 22.12 -6.59
CA LEU A 175 15.09 21.46 -5.88
C LEU A 175 16.23 22.43 -5.59
N ARG A 176 16.61 23.26 -6.57
CA ARG A 176 17.66 24.31 -6.42
C ARG A 176 17.29 25.36 -5.38
N HIS A 177 16.04 25.82 -5.34
CA HIS A 177 15.59 26.78 -4.34
C HIS A 177 15.59 26.21 -2.92
N ALA A 178 15.38 24.89 -2.81
CA ALA A 178 15.42 24.20 -1.52
C ALA A 178 16.84 23.85 -1.05
N MET A 179 17.86 24.05 -1.90
CA MET A 179 19.26 23.75 -1.57
C MET A 179 19.92 24.90 -0.83
N HIS A 180 20.43 24.60 0.36
CA HIS A 180 21.26 25.50 1.14
C HIS A 180 22.37 24.70 1.84
N ASP A 181 23.60 25.21 1.81
CA ASP A 181 24.76 24.64 2.51
C ASP A 181 25.01 23.13 2.27
N GLY A 182 24.72 22.67 1.04
CA GLY A 182 24.92 21.26 0.66
C GLY A 182 23.89 20.30 1.23
N GLU A 183 22.74 20.80 1.67
CA GLU A 183 21.56 20.05 2.09
C GLU A 183 20.32 20.55 1.34
N VAL A 184 19.28 19.73 1.29
CA VAL A 184 17.99 20.11 0.71
C VAL A 184 16.95 20.20 1.81
N THR A 185 16.33 21.36 1.97
CA THR A 185 15.23 21.52 2.93
C THR A 185 13.91 21.11 2.30
N VAL A 186 13.21 20.17 2.92
CA VAL A 186 11.90 19.69 2.45
C VAL A 186 10.85 20.77 2.66
N PRO A 187 10.18 21.25 1.60
CA PRO A 187 9.18 22.31 1.72
C PRO A 187 7.95 21.90 2.52
N ALA A 188 7.20 22.86 3.04
CA ALA A 188 5.93 22.62 3.70
C ALA A 188 4.95 21.88 2.77
N GLY A 189 4.27 20.85 3.29
CA GLY A 189 3.32 20.05 2.54
C GLY A 189 3.93 19.12 1.48
N GLN A 190 5.25 18.92 1.50
CA GLN A 190 5.95 18.04 0.56
C GLN A 190 6.80 17.00 1.29
N TYR A 191 7.19 15.94 0.59
CA TYR A 191 7.96 14.83 1.15
C TYR A 191 9.14 14.48 0.24
N PHE A 192 10.26 14.13 0.86
CA PHE A 192 11.42 13.59 0.16
C PHE A 192 11.41 12.07 0.31
N VAL A 193 11.40 11.37 -0.81
CA VAL A 193 11.24 9.91 -0.83
C VAL A 193 12.36 9.23 -1.59
N LEU A 194 12.76 8.05 -1.12
CA LEU A 194 13.78 7.22 -1.76
C LEU A 194 13.24 5.81 -2.04
N GLY A 195 13.81 5.16 -3.05
CA GLY A 195 13.66 3.72 -3.20
C GLY A 195 14.54 2.97 -2.21
N ASP A 196 14.07 1.82 -1.75
CA ASP A 196 14.88 0.96 -0.87
C ASP A 196 16.10 0.38 -1.60
N ASN A 197 15.97 0.11 -2.92
CA ASN A 197 17.09 -0.22 -3.80
C ASN A 197 17.80 1.06 -4.26
N ARG A 198 18.71 1.56 -3.45
CA ARG A 198 19.38 2.86 -3.62
C ARG A 198 20.12 3.01 -4.93
N ASN A 199 20.65 1.92 -5.48
CA ASN A 199 21.41 1.94 -6.73
C ASN A 199 20.52 1.89 -7.99
N ASP A 200 19.27 1.44 -7.85
CA ASP A 200 18.34 1.22 -8.96
C ASP A 200 16.97 1.84 -8.66
N SER A 201 16.98 3.15 -8.37
CA SER A 201 15.77 3.91 -8.07
C SER A 201 15.84 5.31 -8.65
N GLU A 202 14.86 5.66 -9.47
CA GLU A 202 14.50 7.03 -9.77
C GLU A 202 13.55 7.53 -8.67
N ASP A 203 14.00 8.53 -7.91
CA ASP A 203 13.30 9.03 -6.73
C ASP A 203 13.57 10.54 -6.54
N SER A 204 13.33 11.06 -5.35
CA SER A 204 13.48 12.50 -5.07
C SER A 204 14.86 13.08 -5.39
N ARG A 205 15.89 12.26 -5.50
CA ARG A 205 17.22 12.69 -5.95
C ARG A 205 17.22 13.17 -7.40
N TYR A 206 16.27 12.70 -8.21
CA TYR A 206 16.17 12.97 -9.64
C TYR A 206 15.08 13.97 -9.99
N TRP A 207 13.89 13.88 -9.34
CA TRP A 207 12.72 14.67 -9.71
C TRP A 207 12.15 15.54 -8.56
N GLY A 208 12.79 15.54 -7.37
CA GLY A 208 12.44 16.44 -6.28
C GLY A 208 11.41 15.88 -5.31
N PHE A 209 10.44 16.67 -4.92
CA PHE A 209 9.53 16.38 -3.82
C PHE A 209 8.19 15.82 -4.28
N VAL A 210 7.54 15.07 -3.40
CA VAL A 210 6.15 14.63 -3.56
C VAL A 210 5.23 15.57 -2.81
N PRO A 211 4.35 16.32 -3.51
CA PRO A 211 3.32 17.12 -2.84
C PRO A 211 2.33 16.24 -2.08
N ARG A 212 1.81 16.73 -0.96
CA ARG A 212 0.78 16.04 -0.17
C ARG A 212 -0.43 15.63 -1.01
N ALA A 213 -0.84 16.49 -1.95
CA ALA A 213 -1.99 16.24 -2.81
C ALA A 213 -1.82 15.05 -3.78
N GLU A 214 -0.57 14.67 -4.07
CA GLU A 214 -0.28 13.53 -4.94
C GLU A 214 -0.26 12.19 -4.19
N ILE A 215 -0.39 12.20 -2.87
CA ILE A 215 -0.34 10.98 -2.06
C ILE A 215 -1.68 10.28 -2.13
N VAL A 216 -1.65 9.01 -2.55
CA VAL A 216 -2.83 8.14 -2.68
C VAL A 216 -3.11 7.38 -1.41
N GLY A 217 -2.07 6.90 -0.72
CA GLY A 217 -2.25 6.14 0.50
C GLY A 217 -1.02 5.34 0.93
N ARG A 218 -1.22 4.53 1.97
CA ARG A 218 -0.19 3.67 2.54
C ARG A 218 -0.33 2.25 2.01
N PRO A 219 0.74 1.59 1.50
CA PRO A 219 0.68 0.17 1.19
C PRO A 219 0.30 -0.67 2.42
N LEU A 220 -0.72 -1.52 2.29
CA LEU A 220 -1.20 -2.41 3.35
C LEU A 220 -0.63 -3.81 3.23
N LEU A 221 -0.78 -4.40 2.06
CA LEU A 221 -0.40 -5.78 1.81
C LEU A 221 -0.14 -6.04 0.33
N VAL A 222 0.63 -7.10 0.06
CA VAL A 222 0.77 -7.71 -1.26
C VAL A 222 -0.14 -8.94 -1.30
N TYR A 223 -1.12 -8.96 -2.20
CA TYR A 223 -2.07 -10.06 -2.31
C TYR A 223 -1.74 -11.06 -3.43
N PHE A 224 -0.90 -10.65 -4.40
CA PHE A 224 -0.51 -11.50 -5.51
C PHE A 224 0.85 -11.09 -6.07
N SER A 225 1.66 -12.04 -6.54
CA SER A 225 2.97 -11.78 -7.13
C SER A 225 3.23 -12.65 -8.36
N LEU A 226 3.63 -12.02 -9.46
CA LEU A 226 4.04 -12.68 -10.71
C LEU A 226 5.53 -13.06 -10.72
N ARG A 227 6.20 -13.06 -9.59
CA ARG A 227 7.62 -13.47 -9.56
C ARG A 227 7.78 -14.87 -10.11
N ARG A 228 8.73 -15.03 -11.04
CA ARG A 228 9.26 -16.34 -11.34
C ARG A 228 10.08 -16.79 -10.13
N PRO A 229 9.85 -18.01 -9.60
CA PRO A 229 10.70 -18.53 -8.54
C PRO A 229 12.14 -18.57 -9.04
N VAL A 230 13.02 -17.82 -8.41
CA VAL A 230 14.45 -18.02 -8.55
C VAL A 230 14.73 -19.39 -7.96
N ALA A 231 15.54 -20.23 -8.63
CA ALA A 231 15.73 -21.66 -8.35
C ALA A 231 16.13 -22.03 -6.89
N SER A 232 16.42 -21.04 -6.05
CA SER A 232 16.71 -21.21 -4.62
C SER A 232 15.57 -20.80 -3.69
N TYR A 233 14.43 -20.32 -4.22
CA TYR A 233 13.31 -19.84 -3.42
C TYR A 233 12.20 -20.88 -3.41
N ARG A 234 11.95 -21.50 -2.25
CA ARG A 234 10.79 -22.38 -2.07
C ARG A 234 9.51 -21.56 -2.28
N PRO A 235 8.52 -22.03 -3.08
CA PRO A 235 7.25 -21.35 -3.19
C PRO A 235 6.53 -21.42 -1.84
N PHE A 236 6.53 -20.33 -1.11
CA PHE A 236 5.70 -20.21 0.09
C PHE A 236 4.24 -19.98 -0.32
N PRO A 237 3.27 -20.63 0.36
CA PRO A 237 1.86 -20.32 0.15
C PRO A 237 1.62 -18.84 0.49
N LEU A 238 0.72 -18.22 -0.27
CA LEU A 238 0.34 -16.79 -0.21
C LEU A 238 0.12 -16.28 1.23
N VAL A 239 -0.44 -17.15 2.10
CA VAL A 239 -0.76 -16.86 3.50
C VAL A 239 0.49 -16.60 4.36
N HIS A 240 1.61 -17.24 4.07
CA HIS A 240 2.84 -17.05 4.86
C HIS A 240 3.50 -15.69 4.58
N ARG A 241 3.37 -15.20 3.35
CA ARG A 241 3.87 -13.90 2.95
C ARG A 241 3.06 -12.75 3.54
N LEU A 242 1.74 -12.92 3.66
CA LEU A 242 0.87 -11.93 4.30
C LEU A 242 1.27 -11.65 5.75
N GLY A 243 1.82 -12.64 6.46
CA GLY A 243 2.30 -12.48 7.84
C GLY A 243 3.64 -11.74 7.95
N GLU A 244 4.56 -11.96 7.01
CA GLU A 244 5.87 -11.31 6.98
C GLU A 244 5.80 -9.89 6.40
N ASP A 245 5.03 -9.68 5.35
CA ASP A 245 4.82 -8.38 4.72
C ASP A 245 4.04 -7.41 5.64
N LEU A 246 3.07 -7.91 6.43
CA LEU A 246 2.38 -7.12 7.46
C LEU A 246 3.31 -6.61 8.59
N ARG A 247 4.45 -7.26 8.84
CA ARG A 247 5.49 -6.78 9.78
C ARG A 247 6.37 -5.69 9.17
N ILE A 248 6.55 -5.68 7.88
CA ILE A 248 7.39 -4.70 7.14
C ILE A 248 6.62 -3.39 6.94
N LEU A 249 5.30 -3.45 6.86
CA LEU A 249 4.42 -2.29 6.62
C LEU A 249 3.99 -1.57 7.92
N ARG A 250 4.50 -2.00 9.08
CA ARG A 250 4.38 -1.31 10.37
C ARG A 250 5.66 -0.57 10.66
#